data_4b9b97a810a65125f954fbd3b37b68b5
#
_entry.id   4b9b97a810a65125f954fbd3b37b68b5
#
_cell.length_a   1.000
_cell.length_b   1.000
_cell.length_c   1.000
_cell.angle_alpha   90.00
_cell.angle_beta   90.00
_cell.angle_gamma   90.00
#
_symmetry.space_group_name_H-M   'P 1'
#
loop_
_entity.id
_entity.type
_entity.pdbx_description
1 polymer ?
#
loop_
_entity_poly.entity_id
_entity_poly.type
_entity_poly.pdbx_seq_one_letter_code
_entity_poly.pdbx_strand_id
1 'polypeptide(L)'
;DKTQPLDIKDVPNMLGQLECIRQELARRHLLDYTLYMDESYKIGRHHRLIAAQLEATINDVVAIHEGRMKESESDNLRVMIFMPPRHGKSRLVSQEFPVWGMGNHPWMTWMLTSYSADLAQEFGRMTRNKMRDSEELFGVRLAEDAARADRWGLEGSHDNGIVAAGV
;
A
#
# COMPACT_ATOMS: atom_id res chain seq x y z
N ASP A 1 7.64 20.21 -37.98
CA ASP A 1 7.03 20.16 -36.63
C ASP A 1 7.85 21.09 -35.72
N LYS A 2 7.27 22.28 -35.46
CA LYS A 2 7.95 23.29 -34.66
C LYS A 2 7.56 23.04 -33.20
N THR A 3 8.34 22.28 -32.48
CA THR A 3 8.28 22.25 -30.99
C THR A 3 8.64 23.66 -30.50
N GLN A 4 7.65 24.40 -30.05
CA GLN A 4 7.86 25.67 -29.35
C GLN A 4 8.73 25.40 -28.12
N PRO A 5 9.78 26.19 -27.86
CA PRO A 5 10.56 26.05 -26.65
C PRO A 5 9.66 26.31 -25.43
N LEU A 6 9.78 25.48 -24.38
CA LEU A 6 9.09 25.64 -23.11
C LEU A 6 9.42 27.02 -22.52
N ASP A 7 8.40 27.80 -22.17
CA ASP A 7 8.60 29.04 -21.41
C ASP A 7 8.91 28.67 -19.94
N ILE A 8 9.95 29.25 -19.37
CA ILE A 8 10.39 29.05 -17.97
C ILE A 8 9.24 29.37 -16.98
N LYS A 9 8.28 30.21 -17.36
CA LYS A 9 7.10 30.54 -16.55
C LYS A 9 6.11 29.39 -16.42
N ASP A 10 6.10 28.44 -17.35
CA ASP A 10 5.18 27.29 -17.34
C ASP A 10 5.73 26.11 -16.53
N VAL A 11 7.03 26.11 -16.19
CA VAL A 11 7.70 25.03 -15.46
C VAL A 11 7.05 24.72 -14.09
N PRO A 12 6.72 25.71 -13.23
CA PRO A 12 6.07 25.42 -11.94
C PRO A 12 4.70 24.75 -12.10
N ASN A 13 3.90 25.16 -13.09
CA ASN A 13 2.60 24.55 -13.38
C ASN A 13 2.74 23.11 -13.89
N MET A 14 3.71 22.85 -14.74
CA MET A 14 4.01 21.50 -15.24
C MET A 14 4.51 20.58 -14.13
N LEU A 15 5.36 21.04 -13.23
CA LEU A 15 5.84 20.26 -12.09
C LEU A 15 4.68 19.90 -11.14
N GLY A 16 3.77 20.83 -10.87
CA GLY A 16 2.57 20.57 -10.09
C GLY A 16 1.65 19.53 -10.75
N GLN A 17 1.47 19.61 -12.07
CA GLN A 17 0.68 18.62 -12.82
C GLN A 17 1.33 17.24 -12.79
N LEU A 18 2.65 17.15 -12.95
CA LEU A 18 3.37 15.88 -12.87
C LEU A 18 3.25 15.25 -11.48
N GLU A 19 3.34 16.04 -10.42
CA GLU A 19 3.17 15.55 -9.06
C GLU A 19 1.75 15.01 -8.82
N CYS A 20 0.71 15.72 -9.28
CA CYS A 20 -0.66 15.22 -9.24
C CYS A 20 -0.83 13.88 -9.97
N ILE A 21 -0.22 13.73 -11.15
CA ILE A 21 -0.25 12.47 -11.90
C ILE A 21 0.47 11.36 -11.14
N ARG A 22 1.64 11.62 -10.57
CA ARG A 22 2.40 10.64 -9.76
C ARG A 22 1.59 10.17 -8.54
N GLN A 23 0.95 11.09 -7.83
CA GLN A 23 0.08 10.77 -6.70
C GLN A 23 -1.11 9.92 -7.12
N GLU A 24 -1.76 10.26 -8.23
CA GLU A 24 -2.90 9.50 -8.73
C GLU A 24 -2.49 8.07 -9.16
N LEU A 25 -1.35 7.91 -9.84
CA LEU A 25 -0.81 6.59 -10.18
C LEU A 25 -0.46 5.80 -8.91
N ALA A 26 0.15 6.44 -7.91
CA ALA A 26 0.48 5.81 -6.64
C ALA A 26 -0.78 5.33 -5.89
N ARG A 27 -1.89 6.06 -5.94
CA ARG A 27 -3.16 5.58 -5.38
C ARG A 27 -3.70 4.38 -6.13
N ARG A 28 -3.59 4.35 -7.45
CA ARG A 28 -4.18 3.29 -8.28
C ARG A 28 -3.39 2.00 -8.32
N HIS A 29 -2.06 2.07 -8.25
CA HIS A 29 -1.17 0.94 -8.47
C HIS A 29 -0.15 0.78 -7.36
N LEU A 30 -0.04 -0.43 -6.84
CA LEU A 30 0.87 -0.78 -5.74
C LEU A 30 2.34 -0.49 -6.06
N LEU A 31 2.78 -0.76 -7.29
CA LEU A 31 4.18 -0.49 -7.66
C LEU A 31 4.47 0.99 -7.87
N ASP A 32 3.51 1.76 -8.36
CA ASP A 32 3.65 3.21 -8.48
C ASP A 32 3.66 3.85 -7.09
N TYR A 33 2.85 3.34 -6.14
CA TYR A 33 2.96 3.71 -4.73
C TYR A 33 4.34 3.39 -4.17
N THR A 34 4.87 2.19 -4.43
CA THR A 34 6.20 1.79 -3.94
C THR A 34 7.29 2.72 -4.47
N LEU A 35 7.22 3.12 -5.75
CA LEU A 35 8.16 4.08 -6.35
C LEU A 35 7.93 5.51 -5.86
N TYR A 36 6.70 5.89 -5.59
CA TYR A 36 6.38 7.19 -5.02
C TYR A 36 7.02 7.37 -3.64
N MET A 37 6.96 6.31 -2.81
CA MET A 37 7.56 6.29 -1.48
C MET A 37 9.10 6.10 -1.49
N ASP A 38 9.64 5.46 -2.51
CA ASP A 38 11.08 5.22 -2.67
C ASP A 38 11.46 5.10 -4.14
N GLU A 39 11.93 6.18 -4.73
CA GLU A 39 12.36 6.24 -6.14
C GLU A 39 13.56 5.32 -6.45
N SER A 40 14.31 4.92 -5.43
CA SER A 40 15.44 3.99 -5.57
C SER A 40 15.01 2.51 -5.72
N TYR A 41 13.72 2.19 -5.49
CA TYR A 41 13.23 0.83 -5.55
C TYR A 41 13.30 0.25 -6.97
N LYS A 42 13.98 -0.88 -7.11
CA LYS A 42 14.18 -1.53 -8.42
C LYS A 42 13.10 -2.59 -8.67
N ILE A 43 12.18 -2.27 -9.56
CA ILE A 43 11.11 -3.17 -9.95
C ILE A 43 11.62 -4.24 -10.91
N GLY A 44 11.60 -5.50 -10.45
CA GLY A 44 11.84 -6.67 -11.31
C GLY A 44 10.53 -7.25 -11.88
N ARG A 45 10.65 -8.21 -12.81
CA ARG A 45 9.50 -8.90 -13.41
C ARG A 45 8.62 -9.60 -12.38
N HIS A 46 9.21 -10.22 -11.38
CA HIS A 46 8.49 -10.89 -10.29
C HIS A 46 7.68 -9.92 -9.43
N HIS A 47 8.18 -8.70 -9.19
CA HIS A 47 7.42 -7.68 -8.47
C HIS A 47 6.14 -7.29 -9.21
N ARG A 48 6.19 -7.19 -10.54
CA ARG A 48 5.00 -6.89 -11.37
C ARG A 48 3.93 -7.98 -11.27
N LEU A 49 4.35 -9.25 -11.30
CA LEU A 49 3.43 -10.39 -11.14
C LEU A 49 2.78 -10.41 -9.76
N ILE A 50 3.58 -10.20 -8.71
CA ILE A 50 3.08 -10.17 -7.33
C ILE A 50 2.11 -8.99 -7.14
N ALA A 51 2.49 -7.79 -7.58
CA ALA A 51 1.63 -6.61 -7.44
C ALA A 51 0.30 -6.78 -8.17
N ALA A 52 0.31 -7.27 -9.40
CA ALA A 52 -0.92 -7.52 -10.16
C ALA A 52 -1.85 -8.51 -9.42
N GLN A 53 -1.30 -9.56 -8.82
CA GLN A 53 -2.09 -10.52 -8.03
C GLN A 53 -2.64 -9.89 -6.74
N LEU A 54 -1.84 -9.07 -6.05
CA LEU A 54 -2.28 -8.39 -4.83
C LEU A 54 -3.34 -7.33 -5.12
N GLU A 55 -3.21 -6.58 -6.21
CA GLU A 55 -4.22 -5.62 -6.68
C GLU A 55 -5.52 -6.34 -7.05
N ALA A 56 -5.46 -7.49 -7.73
CA ALA A 56 -6.64 -8.31 -8.00
C ALA A 56 -7.32 -8.77 -6.70
N THR A 57 -6.54 -9.18 -5.70
CA THR A 57 -7.07 -9.56 -4.38
C THR A 57 -7.84 -8.41 -3.73
N ILE A 58 -7.26 -7.20 -3.70
CA ILE A 58 -7.96 -6.02 -3.13
C ILE A 58 -9.23 -5.71 -3.90
N ASN A 59 -9.19 -5.73 -5.23
CA ASN A 59 -10.35 -5.44 -6.06
C ASN A 59 -11.51 -6.42 -5.78
N ASP A 60 -11.21 -7.71 -5.60
CA ASP A 60 -12.22 -8.71 -5.27
C ASP A 60 -12.77 -8.49 -3.84
N VAL A 61 -11.90 -8.20 -2.86
CA VAL A 61 -12.33 -7.87 -1.48
C VAL A 61 -13.23 -6.65 -1.47
N VAL A 62 -12.90 -5.60 -2.23
CA VAL A 62 -13.75 -4.40 -2.36
C VAL A 62 -15.08 -4.75 -3.03
N ALA A 63 -15.06 -5.52 -4.11
CA ALA A 63 -16.28 -5.95 -4.81
C ALA A 63 -17.21 -6.78 -3.92
N ILE A 64 -16.65 -7.64 -3.07
CA ILE A 64 -17.40 -8.42 -2.08
C ILE A 64 -17.99 -7.50 -1.01
N HIS A 65 -17.19 -6.58 -0.45
CA HIS A 65 -17.65 -5.62 0.55
C HIS A 65 -18.81 -4.75 0.05
N GLU A 66 -18.75 -4.33 -1.21
CA GLU A 66 -19.79 -3.55 -1.87
C GLU A 66 -20.99 -4.40 -2.37
N GLY A 67 -20.97 -5.70 -2.20
CA GLY A 67 -22.02 -6.61 -2.63
C GLY A 67 -22.09 -6.82 -4.15
N ARG A 68 -21.07 -6.44 -4.90
CA ARG A 68 -20.96 -6.63 -6.36
C ARG A 68 -20.48 -8.04 -6.76
N MET A 69 -19.89 -8.76 -5.82
CA MET A 69 -19.36 -10.11 -6.01
C MET A 69 -19.62 -10.96 -4.75
N LYS A 70 -19.81 -12.24 -4.89
CA LYS A 70 -19.83 -13.20 -3.77
C LYS A 70 -18.44 -13.76 -3.52
N GLU A 71 -18.12 -14.07 -2.27
CA GLU A 71 -16.84 -14.67 -1.90
C GLU A 71 -16.54 -15.96 -2.69
N SER A 72 -17.56 -16.78 -2.96
CA SER A 72 -17.43 -18.02 -3.74
C SER A 72 -17.13 -17.82 -5.24
N GLU A 73 -17.21 -16.60 -5.73
CA GLU A 73 -16.94 -16.24 -7.13
C GLU A 73 -15.52 -15.74 -7.35
N SER A 74 -14.75 -15.53 -6.28
CA SER A 74 -13.36 -15.05 -6.36
C SER A 74 -12.35 -16.18 -6.22
N ASP A 75 -11.41 -16.25 -7.15
CA ASP A 75 -10.23 -17.12 -7.09
C ASP A 75 -9.00 -16.41 -6.48
N ASN A 76 -9.11 -15.13 -6.15
CA ASN A 76 -7.98 -14.28 -5.74
C ASN A 76 -7.85 -14.09 -4.22
N LEU A 77 -8.79 -14.59 -3.41
CA LEU A 77 -8.79 -14.36 -1.95
C LEU A 77 -7.68 -15.11 -1.19
N ARG A 78 -7.02 -16.08 -1.83
CA ARG A 78 -5.95 -16.88 -1.23
C ARG A 78 -4.74 -16.86 -2.14
N VAL A 79 -3.71 -16.15 -1.71
CA VAL A 79 -2.46 -16.00 -2.48
C VAL A 79 -1.30 -16.62 -1.71
N MET A 80 -0.56 -17.49 -2.37
CA MET A 80 0.69 -18.06 -1.85
C MET A 80 1.87 -17.61 -2.71
N ILE A 81 2.89 -17.00 -2.07
CA ILE A 81 4.04 -16.43 -2.77
C ILE A 81 5.30 -17.17 -2.35
N PHE A 82 5.85 -17.93 -3.28
CA PHE A 82 7.12 -18.63 -3.14
C PHE A 82 8.21 -17.93 -3.92
N MET A 83 9.22 -17.43 -3.24
CA MET A 83 10.37 -16.82 -3.89
C MET A 83 11.61 -16.86 -2.98
N PRO A 84 12.83 -16.83 -3.55
CA PRO A 84 14.05 -16.81 -2.77
C PRO A 84 14.12 -15.62 -1.81
N PRO A 85 14.86 -15.71 -0.70
CA PRO A 85 15.08 -14.59 0.19
C PRO A 85 15.81 -13.43 -0.52
N ARG A 86 15.69 -12.22 0.02
CA ARG A 86 16.31 -10.98 -0.49
C ARG A 86 15.84 -10.50 -1.87
N HIS A 87 14.68 -10.96 -2.35
CA HIS A 87 14.08 -10.51 -3.60
C HIS A 87 12.89 -9.54 -3.40
N GLY A 88 12.84 -8.83 -2.27
CA GLY A 88 11.85 -7.78 -2.04
C GLY A 88 10.47 -8.25 -1.58
N LYS A 89 10.23 -9.59 -1.40
CA LYS A 89 8.92 -10.12 -1.01
C LYS A 89 8.33 -9.44 0.22
N SER A 90 9.04 -9.48 1.35
CA SER A 90 8.54 -8.95 2.63
C SER A 90 8.30 -7.44 2.56
N ARG A 91 9.14 -6.71 1.84
CA ARG A 91 8.92 -5.29 1.62
C ARG A 91 7.62 -5.05 0.86
N LEU A 92 7.44 -5.68 -0.29
CA LEU A 92 6.24 -5.46 -1.12
C LEU A 92 4.97 -5.98 -0.44
N VAL A 93 5.01 -7.21 0.11
CA VAL A 93 3.81 -7.90 0.60
C VAL A 93 3.45 -7.52 2.04
N SER A 94 4.47 -7.37 2.92
CA SER A 94 4.23 -7.15 4.35
C SER A 94 4.37 -5.68 4.78
N GLN A 95 4.84 -4.79 3.91
CA GLN A 95 5.01 -3.37 4.24
C GLN A 95 4.22 -2.48 3.27
N GLU A 96 4.51 -2.53 1.95
CA GLU A 96 3.87 -1.62 0.98
C GLU A 96 2.40 -1.97 0.77
N PHE A 97 2.07 -3.23 0.56
CA PHE A 97 0.72 -3.68 0.24
C PHE A 97 -0.33 -3.38 1.33
N PRO A 98 -0.08 -3.65 2.63
CA PRO A 98 -1.03 -3.31 3.68
C PRO A 98 -1.27 -1.80 3.80
N VAL A 99 -0.22 -0.99 3.65
CA VAL A 99 -0.33 0.48 3.73
C VAL A 99 -1.09 1.03 2.53
N TRP A 100 -0.76 0.59 1.32
CA TRP A 100 -1.46 0.96 0.09
C TRP A 100 -2.93 0.55 0.13
N GLY A 101 -3.22 -0.69 0.57
CA GLY A 101 -4.58 -1.19 0.69
C GLY A 101 -5.40 -0.40 1.71
N MET A 102 -4.84 -0.12 2.88
CA MET A 102 -5.51 0.62 3.94
C MET A 102 -5.63 2.12 3.62
N GLY A 103 -4.66 2.69 2.93
CA GLY A 103 -4.72 4.08 2.47
C GLY A 103 -5.87 4.31 1.49
N ASN A 104 -6.09 3.37 0.56
CA ASN A 104 -7.21 3.43 -0.39
C ASN A 104 -8.55 2.97 0.21
N HIS A 105 -8.51 2.06 1.17
CA HIS A 105 -9.70 1.44 1.78
C HIS A 105 -9.58 1.44 3.31
N PRO A 106 -9.79 2.61 3.98
CA PRO A 106 -9.59 2.78 5.42
C PRO A 106 -10.48 1.90 6.30
N TRP A 107 -11.53 1.32 5.73
CA TRP A 107 -12.41 0.37 6.42
C TRP A 107 -11.81 -1.02 6.61
N MET A 108 -10.72 -1.35 5.91
CA MET A 108 -10.08 -2.67 6.01
C MET A 108 -9.33 -2.84 7.32
N THR A 109 -9.45 -4.04 7.90
CA THR A 109 -8.63 -4.49 9.02
C THR A 109 -7.58 -5.47 8.52
N TRP A 110 -6.34 -5.31 8.97
CA TRP A 110 -5.20 -6.12 8.55
C TRP A 110 -4.61 -6.89 9.72
N MET A 111 -4.24 -8.14 9.47
CA MET A 111 -3.48 -8.94 10.43
C MET A 111 -2.16 -9.37 9.80
N LEU A 112 -1.06 -9.01 10.44
CA LEU A 112 0.28 -9.43 10.08
C LEU A 112 0.74 -10.49 11.06
N THR A 113 0.96 -11.72 10.58
CA THR A 113 1.43 -12.82 11.42
C THR A 113 2.82 -13.28 11.01
N SER A 114 3.60 -13.71 11.98
CA SER A 114 4.93 -14.26 11.77
C SER A 114 5.22 -15.35 12.79
N TYR A 115 6.22 -16.18 12.52
CA TYR A 115 6.71 -17.21 13.44
C TYR A 115 7.31 -16.61 14.73
N SER A 116 7.60 -15.32 14.76
CA SER A 116 8.18 -14.61 15.90
C SER A 116 7.38 -13.34 16.17
N ALA A 117 7.04 -13.11 17.44
CA ALA A 117 6.37 -11.89 17.87
C ALA A 117 7.19 -10.63 17.57
N ASP A 118 8.54 -10.71 17.75
CA ASP A 118 9.43 -9.58 17.49
C ASP A 118 9.40 -9.18 16.00
N LEU A 119 9.43 -10.16 15.10
CA LEU A 119 9.36 -9.91 13.66
C LEU A 119 8.00 -9.37 13.24
N ALA A 120 6.90 -9.87 13.82
CA ALA A 120 5.58 -9.35 13.58
C ALA A 120 5.48 -7.88 14.03
N GLN A 121 5.98 -7.56 15.23
CA GLN A 121 6.02 -6.19 15.75
C GLN A 121 6.90 -5.27 14.90
N GLU A 122 8.01 -5.78 14.35
CA GLU A 122 8.84 -5.01 13.43
C GLU A 122 8.06 -4.62 12.17
N PHE A 123 7.33 -5.56 11.56
CA PHE A 123 6.45 -5.25 10.43
C PHE A 123 5.32 -4.28 10.82
N GLY A 124 4.70 -4.45 11.99
CA GLY A 124 3.71 -3.52 12.49
C GLY A 124 4.24 -2.10 12.65
N ARG A 125 5.47 -1.95 13.17
CA ARG A 125 6.15 -0.65 13.28
C ARG A 125 6.49 -0.05 11.90
N MET A 126 7.00 -0.88 10.98
CA MET A 126 7.35 -0.42 9.62
C MET A 126 6.12 0.07 8.86
N THR A 127 5.02 -0.69 8.88
CA THR A 127 3.76 -0.30 8.24
C THR A 127 3.15 0.95 8.85
N ARG A 128 3.21 1.09 10.19
CA ARG A 128 2.76 2.30 10.88
C ARG A 128 3.53 3.54 10.43
N ASN A 129 4.86 3.46 10.39
CA ASN A 129 5.70 4.58 9.97
C ASN A 129 5.43 4.95 8.51
N LYS A 130 5.32 3.95 7.62
CA LYS A 130 4.95 4.18 6.22
C LYS A 130 3.56 4.81 6.05
N MET A 131 2.58 4.40 6.86
CA MET A 131 1.26 5.03 6.82
C MET A 131 1.34 6.50 7.19
N ARG A 132 2.13 6.86 8.21
CA ARG A 132 2.39 8.26 8.57
C ARG A 132 3.01 9.05 7.42
N ASP A 133 4.02 8.47 6.76
CA ASP A 133 4.70 9.10 5.62
C ASP A 133 3.78 9.21 4.38
N SER A 134 2.67 8.46 4.36
CA SER A 134 1.68 8.44 3.27
C SER A 134 0.40 9.21 3.58
N GLU A 135 0.31 9.90 4.73
CA GLU A 135 -0.90 10.62 5.17
C GLU A 135 -1.38 11.64 4.13
N GLU A 136 -0.46 12.42 3.55
CA GLU A 136 -0.81 13.41 2.52
C GLU A 136 -1.29 12.75 1.23
N LEU A 137 -0.71 11.61 0.85
CA LEU A 137 -1.08 10.89 -0.36
C LEU A 137 -2.51 10.37 -0.29
N PHE A 138 -2.90 9.74 0.81
CA PHE A 138 -4.19 9.08 0.96
C PHE A 138 -5.25 9.94 1.68
N GLY A 139 -4.85 11.01 2.34
CA GLY A 139 -5.76 11.83 3.14
C GLY A 139 -6.25 11.15 4.42
N VAL A 140 -5.52 10.13 4.91
CA VAL A 140 -5.83 9.39 6.14
C VAL A 140 -4.76 9.65 7.19
N ARG A 141 -5.13 9.64 8.47
CA ARG A 141 -4.21 9.88 9.59
C ARG A 141 -4.20 8.70 10.55
N LEU A 142 -3.07 8.54 11.23
CA LEU A 142 -2.97 7.59 12.33
C LEU A 142 -3.74 8.10 13.56
N ALA A 143 -4.43 7.20 14.24
CA ALA A 143 -5.04 7.51 15.54
C ALA A 143 -3.95 7.77 16.59
N GLU A 144 -4.07 8.85 17.35
CA GLU A 144 -3.07 9.25 18.37
C GLU A 144 -2.94 8.24 19.51
N ASP A 145 -4.04 7.60 19.90
CA ASP A 145 -4.14 6.67 21.03
C ASP A 145 -3.81 5.21 20.66
N ALA A 146 -3.78 4.88 19.37
CA ALA A 146 -3.57 3.53 18.87
C ALA A 146 -2.21 3.34 18.16
N ALA A 147 -1.16 3.97 18.65
CA ALA A 147 0.15 4.02 17.98
C ALA A 147 1.17 2.97 18.49
N ARG A 148 0.71 1.80 18.98
CA ARG A 148 1.61 0.70 19.40
C ARG A 148 2.23 0.01 18.19
N ALA A 149 3.38 -0.65 18.38
CA ALA A 149 4.05 -1.37 17.31
C ALA A 149 3.29 -2.63 16.85
N ASP A 150 2.59 -3.25 17.80
CA ASP A 150 1.82 -4.48 17.60
C ASP A 150 0.35 -4.23 17.22
N ARG A 151 -0.15 -3.02 17.47
CA ARG A 151 -1.52 -2.63 17.12
C ARG A 151 -1.63 -1.13 16.91
N TRP A 152 -2.12 -0.73 15.75
CA TRP A 152 -2.38 0.66 15.45
C TRP A 152 -3.57 0.79 14.48
N GLY A 153 -4.21 1.96 14.48
CA GLY A 153 -5.39 2.23 13.67
C GLY A 153 -5.37 3.60 13.03
N LEU A 154 -6.41 3.91 12.27
CA LEU A 154 -6.62 5.19 11.61
C LEU A 154 -7.56 6.07 12.44
N GLU A 155 -7.40 7.38 12.33
CA GLU A 155 -8.26 8.38 12.97
C GLU A 155 -9.72 8.20 12.50
N GLY A 156 -10.65 8.31 13.46
CA GLY A 156 -12.09 8.14 13.17
C GLY A 156 -12.57 6.70 13.02
N SER A 157 -11.70 5.71 13.23
CA SER A 157 -12.05 4.29 13.16
C SER A 157 -11.61 3.55 14.42
N HIS A 158 -12.58 3.05 15.21
CA HIS A 158 -12.26 2.33 16.45
C HIS A 158 -11.73 0.91 16.22
N ASP A 159 -12.05 0.27 15.09
CA ASP A 159 -11.78 -1.15 14.86
C ASP A 159 -10.89 -1.42 13.64
N ASN A 160 -10.61 -0.42 12.81
CA ASN A 160 -9.82 -0.61 11.58
C ASN A 160 -8.36 -0.27 11.82
N GLY A 161 -7.48 -1.11 11.33
CA GLY A 161 -6.06 -0.91 11.50
C GLY A 161 -5.27 -2.17 11.26
N ILE A 162 -4.06 -2.20 11.79
CA ILE A 162 -3.17 -3.36 11.73
C ILE A 162 -3.00 -3.97 13.12
N VAL A 163 -3.14 -5.29 13.17
CA VAL A 163 -2.73 -6.14 14.31
C VAL A 163 -1.56 -7.00 13.86
N ALA A 164 -0.45 -6.92 14.58
CA ALA A 164 0.75 -7.71 14.33
C ALA A 164 0.97 -8.71 15.47
N ALA A 165 0.93 -10.01 15.18
CA ALA A 165 1.01 -11.08 16.15
C ALA A 165 2.03 -12.16 15.76
N GLY A 166 2.79 -12.65 16.73
CA GLY A 166 3.58 -13.88 16.59
C GLY A 166 2.69 -15.11 16.82
N VAL A 167 3.01 -16.19 16.13
CA VAL A 167 2.36 -17.51 16.27
C VAL A 167 3.27 -18.46 17.02
#